data_13ebf2dd7bcad9e24eff888409c51bcd
#
_entry.id   13ebf2dd7bcad9e24eff888409c51bcd
#
_cell.length_a   1.000
_cell.length_b   1.000
_cell.length_c   1.000
_cell.angle_alpha   90.00
_cell.angle_beta   90.00
_cell.angle_gamma   90.00
#
_symmetry.space_group_name_H-M   'P 1'
#
loop_
_entity.id
_entity.type
_entity.pdbx_description
1 polymer ?
#
loop_
_entity_poly.entity_id
_entity_poly.type
_entity_poly.pdbx_seq_one_letter_code
_entity_poly.pdbx_strand_id
1 'polypeptide(L)'
;MKLTYLDNGATTFPKPEKVYQAMDYVNRNLAVNAGRGSYDLAKKATGLIDETRTKMLSLVNGEQVADVIFAPSATIALNMIIGGLDWSENDICFVSPFEHNAVMRP
;
A
#
# COMPACT_ATOMS: atom_id res chain seq x y z
N MET A 1 -6.78 -32.19 -9.36
CA MET A 1 -7.81 -31.59 -8.48
C MET A 1 -7.85 -30.09 -8.78
N LYS A 2 -9.02 -29.50 -9.09
CA LYS A 2 -9.14 -28.05 -9.34
C LYS A 2 -9.24 -27.35 -7.99
N LEU A 3 -8.28 -26.48 -7.66
CA LEU A 3 -8.30 -25.69 -6.44
C LEU A 3 -9.42 -24.64 -6.52
N THR A 4 -10.29 -24.59 -5.51
CA THR A 4 -11.24 -23.50 -5.31
C THR A 4 -10.76 -22.68 -4.11
N TYR A 5 -10.32 -21.44 -4.37
CA TYR A 5 -9.84 -20.53 -3.33
C TYR A 5 -10.89 -19.45 -3.06
N LEU A 6 -11.38 -19.38 -1.83
CA LEU A 6 -12.50 -18.50 -1.43
C LEU A 6 -12.11 -17.38 -0.46
N ASP A 7 -10.81 -17.23 -0.19
CA ASP A 7 -10.31 -16.25 0.80
C ASP A 7 -9.55 -15.07 0.15
N ASN A 8 -9.98 -14.67 -1.04
CA ASN A 8 -9.37 -13.53 -1.75
C ASN A 8 -9.50 -12.18 -1.00
N GLY A 9 -10.44 -12.07 -0.07
CA GLY A 9 -10.58 -10.89 0.78
C GLY A 9 -9.40 -10.69 1.72
N ALA A 10 -8.79 -11.78 2.21
CA ALA A 10 -7.59 -11.71 3.03
C ALA A 10 -6.33 -11.49 2.17
N THR A 11 -6.17 -12.28 1.11
CA THR A 11 -5.09 -12.13 0.13
C THR A 11 -5.45 -12.81 -1.18
N THR A 12 -5.08 -12.21 -2.29
CA THR A 12 -5.32 -12.78 -3.62
C THR A 12 -4.43 -13.97 -3.89
N PHE A 13 -5.04 -15.14 -4.21
CA PHE A 13 -4.32 -16.35 -4.64
C PHE A 13 -5.12 -17.13 -5.70
N PRO A 14 -4.49 -17.60 -6.79
CA PRO A 14 -3.16 -17.16 -7.25
C PRO A 14 -3.17 -15.69 -7.68
N LYS A 15 -2.03 -15.02 -7.55
CA LYS A 15 -1.88 -13.66 -8.09
C LYS A 15 -1.84 -13.69 -9.62
N PRO A 16 -2.31 -12.63 -10.30
CA PRO A 16 -2.11 -12.52 -11.74
C PRO A 16 -0.64 -12.67 -12.12
N GLU A 17 -0.35 -13.35 -13.24
CA GLU A 17 1.02 -13.62 -13.69
C GLU A 17 1.87 -12.35 -13.81
N LYS A 18 1.28 -11.24 -14.23
CA LYS A 18 1.95 -9.93 -14.28
C LYS A 18 2.51 -9.45 -12.94
N VAL A 19 1.91 -9.87 -11.82
CA VAL A 19 2.42 -9.51 -10.48
C VAL A 19 3.72 -10.25 -10.21
N TYR A 20 3.78 -11.55 -10.51
CA TYR A 20 5.00 -12.33 -10.34
C TYR A 20 6.12 -11.82 -11.25
N GLN A 21 5.81 -11.53 -12.51
CA GLN A 21 6.77 -10.98 -13.48
C GLN A 21 7.32 -9.61 -13.02
N ALA A 22 6.46 -8.73 -12.51
CA ALA A 22 6.88 -7.43 -12.01
C ALA A 22 7.78 -7.56 -10.78
N MET A 23 7.43 -8.45 -9.84
CA MET A 23 8.25 -8.71 -8.65
C MET A 23 9.63 -9.28 -9.02
N ASP A 24 9.67 -10.26 -9.92
CA ASP A 24 10.94 -10.85 -10.38
C ASP A 24 11.81 -9.81 -11.10
N TYR A 25 11.20 -9.02 -11.99
CA TYR A 25 11.91 -7.94 -12.70
C TYR A 25 12.52 -6.92 -11.73
N VAL A 26 11.75 -6.44 -10.75
CA VAL A 26 12.24 -5.47 -9.76
C VAL A 26 13.38 -6.07 -8.94
N ASN A 27 13.19 -7.29 -8.43
CA ASN A 27 14.20 -7.94 -7.61
C ASN A 27 15.53 -8.16 -8.35
N ARG A 28 15.50 -8.47 -9.65
CA ARG A 28 16.70 -8.72 -10.43
C ARG A 28 17.34 -7.45 -10.99
N ASN A 29 16.55 -6.40 -11.28
CA ASN A 29 17.01 -5.27 -12.07
C ASN A 29 16.95 -3.92 -11.36
N LEU A 30 16.10 -3.76 -10.35
CA LEU A 30 15.81 -2.47 -9.69
C LEU A 30 15.92 -2.50 -8.17
N ALA A 31 16.38 -3.59 -7.56
CA ALA A 31 16.49 -3.72 -6.10
C ALA A 31 17.68 -2.91 -5.54
N VAL A 32 17.65 -1.61 -5.76
CA VAL A 32 18.63 -0.63 -5.28
C VAL A 32 17.95 0.40 -4.39
N ASN A 33 18.75 1.20 -3.67
CA ASN A 33 18.21 2.26 -2.80
C ASN A 33 17.54 3.36 -3.62
N ALA A 34 16.21 3.34 -3.67
CA ALA A 34 15.41 4.40 -4.26
C ALA A 34 15.43 5.65 -3.36
N GLY A 35 15.42 6.84 -3.96
CA GLY A 35 15.24 8.12 -3.26
C GLY A 35 16.53 8.83 -2.83
N ARG A 36 17.67 8.16 -2.69
CA ARG A 36 18.94 8.79 -2.28
C ARG A 36 20.07 8.69 -3.29
N GLY A 37 19.92 7.89 -4.33
CA GLY A 37 20.91 7.72 -5.36
C GLY A 37 20.71 8.69 -6.53
N SER A 38 21.78 9.33 -7.01
CA SER A 38 21.76 10.17 -8.22
C SER A 38 22.05 9.39 -9.51
N TYR A 39 22.43 8.11 -9.42
CA TYR A 39 22.72 7.25 -10.57
C TYR A 39 21.44 6.72 -11.21
N ASP A 40 21.53 6.36 -12.49
CA ASP A 40 20.36 6.06 -13.33
C ASP A 40 19.49 4.91 -12.80
N LEU A 41 20.09 3.89 -12.20
CA LEU A 41 19.31 2.78 -11.65
C LEU A 41 18.46 3.20 -10.44
N ALA A 42 19.01 4.06 -9.56
CA ALA A 42 18.26 4.62 -8.45
C ALA A 42 17.12 5.52 -8.92
N LYS A 43 17.34 6.33 -9.97
CA LYS A 43 16.28 7.14 -10.58
C LYS A 43 15.17 6.28 -11.17
N LYS A 44 15.51 5.17 -11.84
CA LYS A 44 14.51 4.20 -12.35
C LYS A 44 13.72 3.55 -11.21
N ALA A 45 14.36 3.16 -10.12
CA ALA A 45 13.69 2.59 -8.96
C ALA A 45 12.74 3.60 -8.30
N THR A 46 13.15 4.86 -8.15
CA THR A 46 12.30 5.95 -7.68
C THR A 46 11.12 6.19 -8.61
N GLY A 47 11.36 6.25 -9.93
CA GLY A 47 10.32 6.43 -10.93
C GLY A 47 9.23 5.35 -10.89
N LEU A 48 9.61 4.08 -10.62
CA LEU A 48 8.64 2.99 -10.46
C LEU A 48 7.73 3.21 -9.24
N ILE A 49 8.29 3.72 -8.14
CA ILE A 49 7.52 4.04 -6.93
C ILE A 49 6.53 5.18 -7.22
N ASP A 50 6.98 6.23 -7.88
CA ASP A 50 6.15 7.39 -8.19
C ASP A 50 5.06 7.06 -9.24
N GLU A 51 5.38 6.23 -10.23
CA GLU A 51 4.38 5.70 -11.17
C GLU A 51 3.30 4.89 -10.43
N THR A 52 3.69 4.10 -9.45
CA THR A 52 2.74 3.33 -8.63
C THR A 52 1.85 4.26 -7.80
N ARG A 53 2.40 5.30 -7.19
CA ARG A 53 1.63 6.34 -6.49
C ARG A 53 0.62 7.02 -7.42
N THR A 54 1.06 7.41 -8.60
CA THR A 54 0.18 8.03 -9.62
C THR A 54 -0.99 7.12 -9.99
N LYS A 55 -0.71 5.83 -10.20
CA LYS A 55 -1.77 4.84 -10.47
C LYS A 55 -2.75 4.69 -9.31
N MET A 56 -2.26 4.67 -8.07
CA MET A 56 -3.13 4.61 -6.89
C MET A 56 -4.00 5.86 -6.76
N LEU A 57 -3.44 7.06 -6.98
CA LEU A 57 -4.19 8.31 -6.98
C LEU A 57 -5.33 8.31 -8.02
N SER A 58 -5.08 7.77 -9.21
CA SER A 58 -6.11 7.70 -10.26
C SER A 58 -7.32 6.84 -9.86
N LEU A 59 -7.15 5.87 -8.96
CA LEU A 59 -8.26 5.03 -8.48
C LEU A 59 -9.18 5.76 -7.48
N VAL A 60 -8.66 6.78 -6.81
CA VAL A 60 -9.38 7.52 -5.76
C VAL A 60 -9.63 9.00 -6.13
N ASN A 61 -9.38 9.38 -7.39
CA ASN A 61 -9.45 10.76 -7.87
C ASN A 61 -8.60 11.74 -7.04
N GLY A 62 -7.45 11.27 -6.55
CA GLY A 62 -6.49 12.09 -5.81
C GLY A 62 -5.66 12.98 -6.76
N GLU A 63 -5.13 14.08 -6.24
CA GLU A 63 -4.45 15.09 -7.07
C GLU A 63 -2.92 15.10 -6.90
N GLN A 64 -2.41 14.79 -5.70
CA GLN A 64 -0.99 14.94 -5.39
C GLN A 64 -0.31 13.61 -5.07
N VAL A 65 0.77 13.31 -5.77
CA VAL A 65 1.58 12.09 -5.56
C VAL A 65 2.11 11.98 -4.11
N ALA A 66 2.35 13.11 -3.46
CA ALA A 66 2.79 13.17 -2.07
C ALA A 66 1.74 12.64 -1.07
N ASP A 67 0.46 12.58 -1.46
CA ASP A 67 -0.63 12.09 -0.61
C ASP A 67 -0.65 10.55 -0.49
N VAL A 68 0.13 9.84 -1.30
CA VAL A 68 0.21 8.38 -1.27
C VAL A 68 1.44 7.93 -0.49
N ILE A 69 1.20 7.32 0.66
CA ILE A 69 2.22 6.74 1.52
C ILE A 69 2.08 5.23 1.52
N PHE A 70 3.19 4.51 1.28
CA PHE A 70 3.23 3.06 1.41
C PHE A 70 3.50 2.66 2.85
N ALA A 71 2.68 1.77 3.38
CA ALA A 71 2.87 1.16 4.69
C ALA A 71 3.09 -0.36 4.56
N PRO A 72 3.77 -1.00 5.49
CA PRO A 72 4.04 -2.44 5.45
C PRO A 72 2.78 -3.31 5.50
N SER A 73 1.69 -2.80 6.07
CA SER A 73 0.39 -3.48 6.14
C SER A 73 -0.75 -2.48 6.35
N ALA A 74 -1.98 -2.90 6.06
CA ALA A 74 -3.18 -2.13 6.37
C ALA A 74 -3.30 -1.83 7.87
N THR A 75 -2.90 -2.75 8.74
CA THR A 75 -2.88 -2.52 10.19
C THR A 75 -1.98 -1.35 10.57
N ILE A 76 -0.76 -1.29 10.04
CA ILE A 76 0.16 -0.18 10.31
C ILE A 76 -0.38 1.11 9.72
N ALA A 77 -0.91 1.10 8.49
CA ALA A 77 -1.48 2.28 7.86
C ALA A 77 -2.63 2.87 8.69
N LEU A 78 -3.56 2.02 9.15
CA LEU A 78 -4.69 2.45 10.00
C LEU A 78 -4.22 3.00 11.34
N ASN A 79 -3.25 2.34 11.99
CA ASN A 79 -2.68 2.85 13.25
C ASN A 79 -1.98 4.19 13.07
N MET A 80 -1.26 4.39 11.95
CA MET A 80 -0.64 5.68 11.64
C MET A 80 -1.69 6.79 11.45
N ILE A 81 -2.80 6.47 10.77
CA ILE A 81 -3.88 7.45 10.55
C ILE A 81 -4.56 7.76 11.88
N ILE A 82 -5.05 6.75 12.59
CA ILE A 82 -5.84 6.93 13.82
C ILE A 82 -4.99 7.59 14.91
N GLY A 83 -3.75 7.12 15.10
CA GLY A 83 -2.84 7.71 16.11
C GLY A 83 -2.22 9.04 15.70
N GLY A 84 -2.31 9.42 14.42
CA GLY A 84 -1.85 10.71 13.90
C GLY A 84 -2.91 11.80 13.87
N LEU A 85 -4.17 11.48 14.17
CA LEU A 85 -5.24 12.46 14.30
C LEU A 85 -5.13 13.18 15.64
N ASP A 86 -5.44 14.47 15.63
CA ASP A 86 -5.41 15.32 16.83
C ASP A 86 -6.78 15.21 17.53
N TRP A 87 -6.93 14.19 18.37
CA TRP A 87 -8.16 13.89 19.08
C TRP A 87 -8.39 14.85 20.26
N SER A 88 -9.62 15.37 20.38
CA SER A 88 -10.11 16.09 21.55
C SER A 88 -11.06 15.24 22.38
N GLU A 89 -11.30 15.64 23.63
CA GLU A 89 -12.24 14.93 24.52
C GLU A 89 -13.70 14.86 24.01
N ASN A 90 -14.05 15.73 23.05
CA ASN A 90 -15.40 15.79 22.48
C ASN A 90 -15.51 15.11 21.11
N ASP A 91 -14.42 14.57 20.57
CA ASP A 91 -14.46 13.91 19.28
C ASP A 91 -15.10 12.52 19.40
N ILE A 92 -15.90 12.17 18.40
CA ILE A 92 -16.56 10.88 18.33
C ILE A 92 -16.13 10.18 17.05
N CYS A 93 -15.57 8.98 17.20
CA CYS A 93 -15.24 8.12 16.08
C CYS A 93 -16.34 7.10 15.86
N PHE A 94 -16.98 7.15 14.70
CA PHE A 94 -18.00 6.15 14.31
C PHE A 94 -17.32 5.00 13.59
N VAL A 95 -17.51 3.79 14.09
CA VAL A 95 -17.02 2.56 13.48
C VAL A 95 -18.16 1.56 13.31
N SER A 96 -18.08 0.69 12.31
CA SER A 96 -19.06 -0.37 12.14
C SER A 96 -18.80 -1.51 13.16
N PRO A 97 -19.83 -2.31 13.53
CA PRO A 97 -19.64 -3.46 14.40
C PRO A 97 -18.88 -4.62 13.74
N PHE A 98 -18.62 -4.52 12.44
CA PHE A 98 -17.95 -5.55 11.63
C PHE A 98 -16.49 -5.22 11.33
N GLU A 99 -15.93 -4.20 11.99
CA GLU A 99 -14.56 -3.76 11.72
C GLU A 99 -13.51 -4.79 12.18
N HIS A 100 -12.41 -4.80 11.43
CA HIS A 100 -11.25 -5.60 11.80
C HIS A 100 -10.53 -5.02 13.03
N ASN A 101 -9.84 -5.88 13.78
CA ASN A 101 -9.03 -5.47 14.94
C ASN A 101 -8.02 -4.34 14.67
N ALA A 102 -7.60 -4.17 13.43
CA ALA A 102 -6.73 -3.07 13.02
C ALA A 102 -7.37 -1.68 13.16
N VAL A 103 -8.71 -1.62 13.17
CA VAL A 103 -9.49 -0.39 13.40
C VAL A 103 -9.90 -0.27 14.86
N MET A 104 -10.26 -1.41 15.50
CA MET A 104 -10.87 -1.42 16.83
C MET A 104 -9.88 -1.34 17.99
N ARG A 105 -8.58 -1.57 17.74
CA ARG A 105 -7.57 -1.62 18.82
C ARG A 105 -6.71 -0.37 19.00
N PRO A 106 -6.53 0.50 17.99
CA PRO A 106 -5.80 1.76 18.15
C PRO A 106 -6.42 2.75 19.14
#